data_00abe6757391f03d1f691c454ac4f49d
#
_entry.id   00abe6757391f03d1f691c454ac4f49d
#
_cell.length_a   1.000
_cell.length_b   1.000
_cell.length_c   1.000
_cell.angle_alpha   90.00
_cell.angle_beta   90.00
_cell.angle_gamma   90.00
#
_symmetry.space_group_name_H-M   'P 1'
#
loop_
_entity.id
_entity.type
_entity.pdbx_description
1 polymer ?
#
loop_
_entity_poly.entity_id
_entity_poly.type
_entity_poly.pdbx_seq_one_letter_code
_entity_poly.pdbx_strand_id
1 'polypeptide(L)'
;ERLKTELITNVSHDIKTPLTSIINYVDLLKKEPLDGKAEEYAAILEKHAVRLKKLTVDLVEASKAATGNIPVELGPVNVGELIDQAVAEYSERLDESRLSTVIDLPEGPLCILADGKLAWRVLDNLLGNAAKYSQEGTRLYISVSCVGSDVVLDFKNISRERLNIDPEELTERFVRGDSSRHTEGSGLGLNIAKSLTELQGGRMNLYIDGDLFKVELVFKKYDDME
;
A
#
# COMPACT_ATOMS: atom_id res chain seq x y z
N GLU A 1 18.15 -18.16 1.76
CA GLU A 1 16.96 -17.32 1.53
C GLU A 1 15.66 -18.12 1.48
N ARG A 2 15.58 -19.22 0.75
CA ARG A 2 14.40 -20.11 0.69
C ARG A 2 13.93 -20.59 2.08
N LEU A 3 14.85 -21.04 2.94
CA LEU A 3 14.57 -21.43 4.33
C LEU A 3 14.00 -20.27 5.17
N LYS A 4 14.47 -19.05 4.93
CA LYS A 4 14.01 -17.84 5.63
C LYS A 4 12.57 -17.50 5.25
N THR A 5 12.21 -17.67 3.98
CA THR A 5 10.86 -17.45 3.46
C THR A 5 9.87 -18.51 3.94
N GLU A 6 10.27 -19.80 3.93
CA GLU A 6 9.47 -20.88 4.49
C GLU A 6 9.20 -20.69 5.99
N LEU A 7 10.23 -20.32 6.76
CA LEU A 7 10.07 -20.01 8.19
C LEU A 7 9.10 -18.83 8.40
N ILE A 8 9.25 -17.74 7.67
CA ILE A 8 8.36 -16.58 7.78
C ILE A 8 6.92 -16.95 7.40
N THR A 9 6.74 -17.74 6.34
CA THR A 9 5.41 -18.19 5.90
C THR A 9 4.74 -19.10 6.93
N ASN A 10 5.48 -20.06 7.48
CA ASN A 10 4.96 -20.99 8.48
C ASN A 10 4.65 -20.27 9.81
N VAL A 11 5.56 -19.45 10.30
CA VAL A 11 5.35 -18.65 11.53
C VAL A 11 4.16 -17.71 11.36
N SER A 12 3.97 -17.13 10.17
CA SER A 12 2.83 -16.25 9.91
C SER A 12 1.50 -16.99 9.87
N HIS A 13 1.47 -18.22 9.32
CA HIS A 13 0.28 -19.07 9.39
C HIS A 13 -0.07 -19.42 10.84
N ASP A 14 0.96 -19.76 11.65
CA ASP A 14 0.80 -20.12 13.05
C ASP A 14 0.38 -18.92 13.92
N ILE A 15 0.72 -17.70 13.53
CA ILE A 15 0.23 -16.47 14.17
C ILE A 15 -1.19 -16.11 13.69
N LYS A 16 -1.51 -16.31 12.41
CA LYS A 16 -2.80 -15.94 11.82
C LYS A 16 -3.97 -16.70 12.49
N THR A 17 -3.78 -17.97 12.82
CA THR A 17 -4.82 -18.82 13.40
C THR A 17 -5.28 -18.33 14.79
N PRO A 18 -4.38 -18.18 15.82
CA PRO A 18 -4.79 -17.68 17.13
C PRO A 18 -5.29 -16.23 17.07
N LEU A 19 -4.74 -15.44 16.17
CA LEU A 19 -5.15 -14.05 15.99
C LEU A 19 -6.57 -13.93 15.41
N THR A 20 -6.94 -14.79 14.46
CA THR A 20 -8.31 -14.88 13.96
C THR A 20 -9.28 -15.29 15.08
N SER A 21 -8.87 -16.20 15.97
CA SER A 21 -9.65 -16.56 17.15
C SER A 21 -9.85 -15.39 18.10
N ILE A 22 -8.80 -14.61 18.38
CA ILE A 22 -8.89 -13.41 19.23
C ILE A 22 -9.89 -12.41 18.63
N ILE A 23 -9.82 -12.13 17.32
CA ILE A 23 -10.76 -11.22 16.65
C ILE A 23 -12.18 -11.71 16.79
N ASN A 24 -12.44 -13.01 16.53
CA ASN A 24 -13.77 -13.59 16.64
C ASN A 24 -14.33 -13.50 18.06
N TYR A 25 -13.49 -13.74 19.10
CA TYR A 25 -13.93 -13.62 20.49
C TYR A 25 -14.18 -12.16 20.91
N VAL A 26 -13.41 -11.22 20.40
CA VAL A 26 -13.66 -9.78 20.60
C VAL A 26 -14.99 -9.37 19.94
N ASP A 27 -15.26 -9.87 18.72
CA ASP A 27 -16.53 -9.63 18.02
C ASP A 27 -17.74 -10.22 18.79
N LEU A 28 -17.57 -11.41 19.39
CA LEU A 28 -18.60 -12.00 20.24
C LEU A 28 -18.79 -11.19 21.52
N LEU A 29 -17.70 -10.78 22.16
CA LEU A 29 -17.74 -9.97 23.38
C LEU A 29 -18.47 -8.63 23.14
N LYS A 30 -18.26 -7.99 21.99
CA LYS A 30 -18.96 -6.74 21.62
C LYS A 30 -20.46 -6.90 21.38
N LYS A 31 -20.95 -8.13 21.19
CA LYS A 31 -22.40 -8.43 21.09
C LYS A 31 -23.08 -8.64 22.44
N GLU A 32 -22.29 -8.81 23.51
CA GLU A 32 -22.82 -8.88 24.86
C GLU A 32 -23.05 -7.46 25.42
N PRO A 33 -23.97 -7.28 26.38
CA PRO A 33 -24.19 -5.99 27.03
C PRO A 33 -22.95 -5.63 27.89
N LEU A 34 -22.01 -4.90 27.28
CA LEU A 34 -20.81 -4.41 27.95
C LEU A 34 -21.12 -3.06 28.61
N ASP A 35 -20.55 -2.83 29.80
CA ASP A 35 -20.56 -1.53 30.44
C ASP A 35 -19.30 -0.70 30.09
N GLY A 36 -19.44 0.61 30.07
CA GLY A 36 -18.48 1.66 29.72
C GLY A 36 -16.99 1.24 29.51
N LYS A 37 -16.32 0.78 30.59
CA LYS A 37 -14.89 0.38 30.51
C LYS A 37 -14.67 -0.93 29.75
N ALA A 38 -15.59 -1.89 29.86
CA ALA A 38 -15.46 -3.16 29.17
C ALA A 38 -15.65 -2.99 27.65
N GLU A 39 -16.52 -2.11 27.23
CA GLU A 39 -16.70 -1.72 25.82
C GLU A 39 -15.45 -1.03 25.27
N GLU A 40 -14.87 -0.10 26.02
CA GLU A 40 -13.60 0.57 25.67
C GLU A 40 -12.46 -0.46 25.52
N TYR A 41 -12.32 -1.40 26.46
CA TYR A 41 -11.28 -2.42 26.38
C TYR A 41 -11.48 -3.37 25.20
N ALA A 42 -12.72 -3.74 24.88
CA ALA A 42 -13.03 -4.56 23.72
C ALA A 42 -12.65 -3.85 22.40
N ALA A 43 -12.95 -2.56 22.29
CA ALA A 43 -12.57 -1.75 21.12
C ALA A 43 -11.03 -1.64 20.97
N ILE A 44 -10.30 -1.48 22.08
CA ILE A 44 -8.84 -1.45 22.07
C ILE A 44 -8.26 -2.81 21.64
N LEU A 45 -8.80 -3.91 22.15
CA LEU A 45 -8.37 -5.27 21.80
C LEU A 45 -8.61 -5.54 20.31
N GLU A 46 -9.78 -5.19 19.78
CA GLU A 46 -10.10 -5.31 18.35
C GLU A 46 -9.09 -4.56 17.49
N LYS A 47 -8.86 -3.29 17.81
CA LYS A 47 -7.90 -2.44 17.10
C LYS A 47 -6.51 -3.07 17.04
N HIS A 48 -6.00 -3.58 18.17
CA HIS A 48 -4.68 -4.21 18.22
C HIS A 48 -4.65 -5.56 17.50
N ALA A 49 -5.70 -6.37 17.59
CA ALA A 49 -5.78 -7.64 16.91
C ALA A 49 -5.85 -7.48 15.37
N VAL A 50 -6.67 -6.55 14.87
CA VAL A 50 -6.73 -6.21 13.45
C VAL A 50 -5.39 -5.69 12.94
N ARG A 51 -4.75 -4.80 13.72
CA ARG A 51 -3.41 -4.30 13.40
C ARG A 51 -2.38 -5.41 13.29
N LEU A 52 -2.33 -6.33 14.26
CA LEU A 52 -1.38 -7.45 14.26
C LEU A 52 -1.64 -8.39 13.07
N LYS A 53 -2.92 -8.64 12.72
CA LYS A 53 -3.29 -9.40 11.52
C LYS A 53 -2.71 -8.76 10.26
N LYS A 54 -2.87 -7.44 10.10
CA LYS A 54 -2.32 -6.70 8.95
C LYS A 54 -0.80 -6.80 8.91
N LEU A 55 -0.10 -6.59 10.04
CA LEU A 55 1.36 -6.70 10.12
C LEU A 55 1.86 -8.09 9.69
N THR A 56 1.16 -9.15 10.11
CA THR A 56 1.51 -10.52 9.74
C THR A 56 1.34 -10.78 8.24
N VAL A 57 0.23 -10.30 7.67
CA VAL A 57 -0.03 -10.41 6.22
C VAL A 57 1.02 -9.64 5.42
N ASP A 58 1.28 -8.38 5.79
CA ASP A 58 2.27 -7.52 5.11
C ASP A 58 3.68 -8.14 5.18
N LEU A 59 4.06 -8.77 6.32
CA LEU A 59 5.35 -9.43 6.48
C LEU A 59 5.52 -10.63 5.53
N VAL A 60 4.47 -11.47 5.41
CA VAL A 60 4.48 -12.61 4.47
C VAL A 60 4.58 -12.13 3.04
N GLU A 61 3.78 -11.13 2.68
CA GLU A 61 3.76 -10.57 1.34
C GLU A 61 5.13 -9.97 0.98
N ALA A 62 5.70 -9.16 1.86
CA ALA A 62 7.04 -8.60 1.67
C ALA A 62 8.12 -9.68 1.53
N SER A 63 8.01 -10.77 2.31
CA SER A 63 8.94 -11.90 2.23
C SER A 63 8.81 -12.66 0.90
N LYS A 64 7.57 -12.96 0.46
CA LYS A 64 7.31 -13.65 -0.81
C LYS A 64 7.71 -12.79 -2.02
N ALA A 65 7.40 -11.49 -1.97
CA ALA A 65 7.76 -10.54 -3.01
C ALA A 65 9.29 -10.46 -3.19
N ALA A 66 10.03 -10.32 -2.09
CA ALA A 66 11.49 -10.23 -2.14
C ALA A 66 12.20 -11.51 -2.61
N THR A 67 11.55 -12.65 -2.54
CA THR A 67 12.11 -13.95 -2.98
C THR A 67 11.57 -14.40 -4.35
N GLY A 68 10.75 -13.58 -5.01
CA GLY A 68 10.13 -13.92 -6.28
C GLY A 68 9.12 -15.07 -6.21
N ASN A 69 8.64 -15.43 -5.01
CA ASN A 69 7.72 -16.55 -4.79
C ASN A 69 6.24 -16.15 -4.91
N ILE A 70 5.94 -15.04 -5.60
CA ILE A 70 4.58 -14.67 -5.98
C ILE A 70 4.40 -15.02 -7.46
N PRO A 71 3.40 -15.82 -7.83
CA PRO A 71 3.09 -16.03 -9.24
C PRO A 71 2.62 -14.70 -9.85
N VAL A 72 3.11 -14.37 -11.04
CA VAL A 72 2.78 -13.16 -11.78
C VAL A 72 2.10 -13.56 -13.09
N GLU A 73 0.88 -13.08 -13.28
CA GLU A 73 0.08 -13.30 -14.49
C GLU A 73 0.00 -11.99 -15.28
N LEU A 74 1.01 -11.71 -16.11
CA LEU A 74 1.07 -10.48 -16.89
C LEU A 74 0.00 -10.49 -18.00
N GLY A 75 -0.72 -9.37 -18.11
CA GLY A 75 -1.73 -9.10 -19.15
C GLY A 75 -1.95 -7.61 -19.33
N PRO A 76 -2.85 -7.21 -20.24
CA PRO A 76 -3.23 -5.82 -20.41
C PRO A 76 -4.01 -5.32 -19.21
N VAL A 77 -3.54 -4.24 -18.58
CA VAL A 77 -4.23 -3.55 -17.49
C VAL A 77 -4.48 -2.11 -17.91
N ASN A 78 -5.74 -1.71 -17.99
CA ASN A 78 -6.14 -0.34 -18.26
C ASN A 78 -5.81 0.54 -17.05
N VAL A 79 -4.89 1.50 -17.22
CA VAL A 79 -4.39 2.34 -16.14
C VAL A 79 -5.46 3.29 -15.62
N GLY A 80 -6.28 3.85 -16.50
CA GLY A 80 -7.37 4.76 -16.12
C GLY A 80 -8.39 4.05 -15.23
N GLU A 81 -8.89 2.90 -15.67
CA GLU A 81 -9.83 2.10 -14.88
C GLU A 81 -9.25 1.66 -13.54
N LEU A 82 -7.98 1.26 -13.50
CA LEU A 82 -7.30 0.86 -12.29
C LEU A 82 -7.21 2.02 -11.28
N ILE A 83 -6.84 3.23 -11.75
CA ILE A 83 -6.75 4.42 -10.90
C ILE A 83 -8.14 4.83 -10.41
N ASP A 84 -9.14 4.87 -11.30
CA ASP A 84 -10.51 5.26 -10.94
C ASP A 84 -11.10 4.33 -9.87
N GLN A 85 -10.92 3.02 -10.02
CA GLN A 85 -11.35 2.04 -9.01
C GLN A 85 -10.63 2.24 -7.68
N ALA A 86 -9.30 2.42 -7.72
CA ALA A 86 -8.50 2.60 -6.53
C ALA A 86 -8.89 3.88 -5.76
N VAL A 87 -9.05 4.99 -6.46
CA VAL A 87 -9.46 6.27 -5.85
C VAL A 87 -10.88 6.19 -5.30
N ALA A 88 -11.81 5.53 -6.01
CA ALA A 88 -13.18 5.33 -5.52
C ALA A 88 -13.21 4.53 -4.21
N GLU A 89 -12.42 3.46 -4.09
CA GLU A 89 -12.34 2.66 -2.85
C GLU A 89 -11.72 3.44 -1.68
N TYR A 90 -10.82 4.37 -1.98
CA TYR A 90 -10.17 5.21 -0.96
C TYR A 90 -10.90 6.53 -0.68
N SER A 91 -12.00 6.85 -1.39
CA SER A 91 -12.66 8.16 -1.32
C SER A 91 -13.00 8.58 0.11
N GLU A 92 -13.65 7.72 0.88
CA GLU A 92 -14.01 8.01 2.28
C GLU A 92 -12.78 8.33 3.15
N ARG A 93 -11.70 7.55 3.03
CA ARG A 93 -10.45 7.76 3.79
C ARG A 93 -9.72 9.03 3.36
N LEU A 94 -9.75 9.36 2.08
CA LEU A 94 -9.16 10.59 1.55
C LEU A 94 -9.96 11.81 2.04
N ASP A 95 -11.29 11.72 2.07
CA ASP A 95 -12.17 12.75 2.59
C ASP A 95 -12.00 12.95 4.10
N GLU A 96 -11.90 11.87 4.88
CA GLU A 96 -11.57 11.92 6.31
C GLU A 96 -10.24 12.63 6.57
N SER A 97 -9.25 12.42 5.70
CA SER A 97 -7.94 13.08 5.73
C SER A 97 -7.95 14.47 5.08
N ARG A 98 -9.11 14.95 4.61
CA ARG A 98 -9.30 16.21 3.90
C ARG A 98 -8.36 16.39 2.70
N LEU A 99 -8.10 15.30 1.98
CA LEU A 99 -7.30 15.32 0.77
C LEU A 99 -8.20 15.43 -0.46
N SER A 100 -7.92 16.41 -1.31
CA SER A 100 -8.55 16.52 -2.63
C SER A 100 -7.70 15.79 -3.66
N THR A 101 -8.30 14.88 -4.43
CA THR A 101 -7.60 14.17 -5.49
C THR A 101 -7.63 14.96 -6.80
N VAL A 102 -6.48 15.10 -7.44
CA VAL A 102 -6.34 15.68 -8.78
C VAL A 102 -5.74 14.65 -9.70
N ILE A 103 -6.53 14.21 -10.68
CA ILE A 103 -6.15 13.13 -11.61
C ILE A 103 -5.94 13.75 -13.01
N ASP A 104 -4.77 13.47 -13.60
CA ASP A 104 -4.39 13.88 -14.95
C ASP A 104 -4.01 12.64 -15.76
N LEU A 105 -4.90 12.24 -16.66
CA LEU A 105 -4.76 11.07 -17.52
C LEU A 105 -4.64 11.49 -18.97
N PRO A 106 -3.87 10.77 -19.81
CA PRO A 106 -3.82 11.00 -21.23
C PRO A 106 -5.18 10.68 -21.89
N GLU A 107 -5.45 11.27 -23.04
CA GLU A 107 -6.66 10.99 -23.81
C GLU A 107 -6.65 9.54 -24.34
N GLY A 108 -7.76 8.85 -24.15
CA GLY A 108 -7.98 7.49 -24.62
C GLY A 108 -7.48 6.38 -23.70
N PRO A 109 -7.77 5.12 -24.01
CA PRO A 109 -7.39 3.98 -23.21
C PRO A 109 -5.87 3.76 -23.29
N LEU A 110 -5.25 3.60 -22.12
CA LEU A 110 -3.83 3.31 -21.99
C LEU A 110 -3.66 2.05 -21.14
N CYS A 111 -3.05 1.02 -21.73
CA CYS A 111 -2.80 -0.24 -21.06
C CYS A 111 -1.31 -0.42 -20.75
N ILE A 112 -1.02 -0.99 -19.61
CA ILE A 112 0.30 -1.46 -19.19
C ILE A 112 0.35 -2.99 -19.19
N LEU A 113 1.52 -3.55 -19.40
CA LEU A 113 1.76 -4.97 -19.22
C LEU A 113 2.04 -5.23 -17.73
N ALA A 114 1.02 -5.71 -17.02
CA ALA A 114 1.08 -5.91 -15.58
C ALA A 114 0.15 -7.06 -15.14
N ASP A 115 0.28 -7.50 -13.90
CA ASP A 115 -0.72 -8.33 -13.22
C ASP A 115 -1.71 -7.40 -12.50
N GLY A 116 -2.99 -7.46 -12.88
CA GLY A 116 -4.01 -6.57 -12.34
C GLY A 116 -4.16 -6.63 -10.82
N LYS A 117 -3.99 -7.80 -10.21
CA LYS A 117 -4.07 -7.98 -8.75
C LYS A 117 -2.86 -7.35 -8.04
N LEU A 118 -1.67 -7.55 -8.61
CA LEU A 118 -0.44 -6.98 -8.04
C LEU A 118 -0.38 -5.47 -8.27
N ALA A 119 -0.79 -4.99 -9.44
CA ALA A 119 -0.91 -3.55 -9.73
C ALA A 119 -1.91 -2.87 -8.78
N TRP A 120 -3.07 -3.49 -8.54
CA TRP A 120 -4.02 -3.04 -7.53
C TRP A 120 -3.38 -2.93 -6.14
N ARG A 121 -2.64 -3.96 -5.72
CA ARG A 121 -1.97 -3.98 -4.41
C ARG A 121 -0.89 -2.91 -4.29
N VAL A 122 -0.21 -2.56 -5.38
CA VAL A 122 0.70 -1.41 -5.42
C VAL A 122 -0.06 -0.12 -5.12
N LEU A 123 -1.18 0.14 -5.83
CA LEU A 123 -1.99 1.35 -5.62
C LEU A 123 -2.60 1.39 -4.21
N ASP A 124 -3.09 0.27 -3.67
CA ASP A 124 -3.59 0.13 -2.30
C ASP A 124 -2.54 0.62 -1.26
N ASN A 125 -1.28 0.21 -1.43
CA ASN A 125 -0.20 0.67 -0.56
C ASN A 125 0.10 2.18 -0.71
N LEU A 126 0.09 2.71 -1.94
CA LEU A 126 0.37 4.13 -2.19
C LEU A 126 -0.76 5.04 -1.71
N LEU A 127 -2.02 4.71 -2.02
CA LEU A 127 -3.18 5.48 -1.58
C LEU A 127 -3.37 5.40 -0.06
N GLY A 128 -3.13 4.21 0.52
CA GLY A 128 -3.13 4.04 1.97
C GLY A 128 -2.06 4.88 2.67
N ASN A 129 -0.88 5.03 2.08
CA ASN A 129 0.15 5.92 2.58
C ASN A 129 -0.25 7.40 2.42
N ALA A 130 -0.79 7.79 1.27
CA ALA A 130 -1.26 9.15 1.04
C ALA A 130 -2.33 9.56 2.06
N ALA A 131 -3.39 8.76 2.22
CA ALA A 131 -4.46 9.03 3.19
C ALA A 131 -3.95 9.16 4.62
N LYS A 132 -2.87 8.45 4.96
CA LYS A 132 -2.36 8.37 6.32
C LYS A 132 -1.34 9.43 6.68
N TYR A 133 -0.45 9.77 5.73
CA TYR A 133 0.73 10.60 6.01
C TYR A 133 0.68 11.97 5.36
N SER A 134 -0.32 12.26 4.52
CA SER A 134 -0.43 13.59 3.92
C SER A 134 -0.88 14.65 4.91
N GLN A 135 -0.47 15.88 4.65
CA GLN A 135 -0.94 17.06 5.33
C GLN A 135 -2.42 17.29 4.99
N GLU A 136 -3.26 17.49 6.01
CA GLU A 136 -4.69 17.78 5.83
C GLU A 136 -4.91 19.07 5.02
N GLY A 137 -5.96 19.10 4.22
CA GLY A 137 -6.32 20.24 3.39
C GLY A 137 -5.45 20.43 2.15
N THR A 138 -4.58 19.46 1.83
CA THR A 138 -3.74 19.49 0.64
C THR A 138 -4.31 18.61 -0.47
N ARG A 139 -3.51 18.35 -1.51
CA ARG A 139 -3.92 17.58 -2.67
C ARG A 139 -3.06 16.34 -2.86
N LEU A 140 -3.72 15.26 -3.29
CA LEU A 140 -3.06 14.10 -3.88
C LEU A 140 -3.13 14.25 -5.41
N TYR A 141 -1.99 14.41 -6.04
CA TYR A 141 -1.88 14.44 -7.50
C TYR A 141 -1.54 13.06 -8.03
N ILE A 142 -2.33 12.59 -8.99
CA ILE A 142 -2.09 11.35 -9.72
C ILE A 142 -2.02 11.71 -11.19
N SER A 143 -0.87 11.50 -11.82
CA SER A 143 -0.72 11.78 -13.25
C SER A 143 -0.13 10.57 -13.99
N VAL A 144 -0.56 10.39 -15.21
CA VAL A 144 -0.10 9.31 -16.09
C VAL A 144 0.42 9.92 -17.39
N SER A 145 1.57 9.45 -17.83
CA SER A 145 2.19 9.89 -19.07
C SER A 145 2.87 8.72 -19.79
N CYS A 146 3.04 8.87 -21.11
CA CYS A 146 3.80 7.93 -21.93
C CYS A 146 5.18 8.52 -22.25
N VAL A 147 6.23 7.74 -22.00
CA VAL A 147 7.61 8.11 -22.33
C VAL A 147 8.22 6.98 -23.17
N GLY A 148 8.16 7.12 -24.48
CA GLY A 148 8.55 6.05 -25.40
C GLY A 148 7.65 4.82 -25.25
N SER A 149 8.25 3.68 -24.92
CA SER A 149 7.53 2.41 -24.67
C SER A 149 7.16 2.21 -23.20
N ASP A 150 7.35 3.20 -22.36
CA ASP A 150 7.05 3.12 -20.94
C ASP A 150 5.85 4.02 -20.60
N VAL A 151 5.06 3.56 -19.64
CA VAL A 151 3.99 4.32 -19.00
C VAL A 151 4.44 4.69 -17.62
N VAL A 152 4.38 5.97 -17.31
CA VAL A 152 4.81 6.54 -16.03
C VAL A 152 3.58 7.00 -15.26
N LEU A 153 3.42 6.48 -14.04
CA LEU A 153 2.38 6.90 -13.09
C LEU A 153 3.05 7.64 -11.94
N ASP A 154 2.69 8.89 -11.75
CA ASP A 154 3.19 9.74 -10.67
C ASP A 154 2.13 9.91 -9.58
N PHE A 155 2.51 9.70 -8.33
CA PHE A 155 1.71 9.99 -7.14
C PHE A 155 2.46 11.03 -6.30
N LYS A 156 1.84 12.20 -6.06
CA LYS A 156 2.48 13.30 -5.34
C LYS A 156 1.56 13.82 -4.24
N ASN A 157 2.09 13.98 -3.05
CA ASN A 157 1.40 14.58 -1.92
C ASN A 157 2.35 15.36 -1.03
N ILE A 158 1.82 16.24 -0.19
CA ILE A 158 2.57 16.93 0.85
C ILE A 158 2.50 16.09 2.13
N SER A 159 3.64 15.75 2.68
CA SER A 159 3.73 15.01 3.94
C SER A 159 3.33 15.90 5.12
N ARG A 160 2.62 15.33 6.11
CA ARG A 160 2.30 16.02 7.37
C ARG A 160 3.56 16.35 8.17
N GLU A 161 4.54 15.45 8.10
CA GLU A 161 5.81 15.58 8.80
C GLU A 161 6.92 15.86 7.81
N ARG A 162 7.89 16.64 8.25
CA ARG A 162 9.09 16.90 7.45
C ARG A 162 9.88 15.60 7.26
N LEU A 163 10.17 15.29 6.01
CA LEU A 163 10.89 14.07 5.64
C LEU A 163 12.40 14.35 5.61
N ASN A 164 13.09 14.02 6.71
CA ASN A 164 14.55 14.10 6.81
C ASN A 164 15.18 12.69 6.69
N ILE A 165 14.79 11.95 5.68
CA ILE A 165 15.24 10.57 5.46
C ILE A 165 15.58 10.39 3.98
N ASP A 166 16.58 9.57 3.71
CA ASP A 166 16.91 9.22 2.33
C ASP A 166 15.74 8.45 1.67
N PRO A 167 15.35 8.81 0.43
CA PRO A 167 14.31 8.07 -0.29
C PRO A 167 14.56 6.57 -0.38
N GLU A 168 15.80 6.12 -0.50
CA GLU A 168 16.17 4.71 -0.56
C GLU A 168 15.88 4.02 0.78
N GLU A 169 16.20 4.65 1.90
CA GLU A 169 15.91 4.13 3.23
C GLU A 169 14.41 3.92 3.45
N LEU A 170 13.54 4.82 2.95
CA LEU A 170 12.09 4.66 3.08
C LEU A 170 11.52 3.43 2.34
N THR A 171 12.23 2.92 1.36
CA THR A 171 11.85 1.69 0.65
C THR A 171 12.43 0.43 1.29
N GLU A 172 13.31 0.56 2.29
CA GLU A 172 13.80 -0.57 3.05
C GLU A 172 12.72 -1.14 3.99
N ARG A 173 12.94 -2.37 4.45
CA ARG A 173 11.96 -3.05 5.32
C ARG A 173 11.97 -2.44 6.71
N PHE A 174 10.77 -2.22 7.26
CA PHE A 174 10.56 -1.72 8.63
C PHE A 174 11.09 -0.31 8.90
N VAL A 175 11.48 0.42 7.86
CA VAL A 175 11.91 1.81 8.04
C VAL A 175 10.68 2.71 8.16
N ARG A 176 10.73 3.61 9.11
CA ARG A 176 9.73 4.64 9.37
C ARG A 176 10.46 5.94 9.65
N GLY A 177 9.96 7.04 9.13
CA GLY A 177 10.45 8.36 9.55
C GLY A 177 10.35 8.51 11.08
N ASP A 178 11.28 9.21 11.70
CA ASP A 178 11.39 9.31 13.16
C ASP A 178 10.10 9.75 13.85
N SER A 179 9.34 10.67 13.25
CA SER A 179 8.05 11.16 13.75
C SER A 179 6.89 10.18 13.56
N SER A 180 6.98 9.26 12.59
CA SER A 180 5.91 8.30 12.26
C SER A 180 5.88 7.06 13.15
N ARG A 181 6.77 6.95 14.14
CA ARG A 181 6.81 5.81 15.08
C ARG A 181 5.52 5.66 15.91
N HIS A 182 4.79 6.74 16.14
CA HIS A 182 3.52 6.76 16.86
C HIS A 182 2.29 6.58 15.96
N THR A 183 2.43 6.66 14.63
CA THR A 183 1.33 6.46 13.69
C THR A 183 1.11 4.97 13.39
N GLU A 184 -0.12 4.58 13.08
CA GLU A 184 -0.48 3.20 12.73
C GLU A 184 0.13 2.79 11.38
N GLY A 185 0.85 1.66 11.30
CA GLY A 185 1.37 1.09 10.05
C GLY A 185 2.50 0.10 10.28
N SER A 186 2.73 -0.78 9.28
CA SER A 186 3.78 -1.80 9.30
C SER A 186 5.17 -1.24 9.00
N GLY A 187 5.26 -0.12 8.28
CA GLY A 187 6.50 0.34 7.64
C GLY A 187 6.92 -0.54 6.46
N LEU A 188 6.03 -1.41 5.98
CA LEU A 188 6.30 -2.35 4.88
C LEU A 188 5.64 -1.93 3.56
N GLY A 189 4.65 -1.02 3.59
CA GLY A 189 3.82 -0.72 2.42
C GLY A 189 4.61 -0.25 1.20
N LEU A 190 5.59 0.65 1.37
CA LEU A 190 6.44 1.10 0.25
C LEU A 190 7.38 0.01 -0.25
N ASN A 191 7.92 -0.81 0.67
CA ASN A 191 8.75 -1.97 0.30
C ASN A 191 7.94 -3.00 -0.49
N ILE A 192 6.69 -3.28 -0.07
CA ILE A 192 5.77 -4.17 -0.78
C ILE A 192 5.47 -3.59 -2.16
N ALA A 193 5.08 -2.31 -2.25
CA ALA A 193 4.77 -1.66 -3.52
C ALA A 193 5.96 -1.73 -4.49
N LYS A 194 7.18 -1.44 -4.03
CA LYS A 194 8.41 -1.54 -4.83
C LYS A 194 8.64 -2.97 -5.32
N SER A 195 8.63 -3.93 -4.41
CA SER A 195 8.88 -5.34 -4.76
C SER A 195 7.84 -5.89 -5.72
N LEU A 196 6.55 -5.56 -5.53
CA LEU A 196 5.48 -5.99 -6.44
C LEU A 196 5.59 -5.32 -7.82
N THR A 197 6.03 -4.06 -7.89
CA THR A 197 6.29 -3.38 -9.16
C THR A 197 7.45 -4.03 -9.91
N GLU A 198 8.55 -4.32 -9.21
CA GLU A 198 9.74 -4.97 -9.78
C GLU A 198 9.46 -6.39 -10.26
N LEU A 199 8.65 -7.17 -9.52
CA LEU A 199 8.22 -8.52 -9.93
C LEU A 199 7.46 -8.55 -11.26
N GLN A 200 6.78 -7.46 -11.59
CA GLN A 200 6.04 -7.29 -12.84
C GLN A 200 6.92 -6.70 -13.97
N GLY A 201 8.23 -6.56 -13.73
CA GLY A 201 9.16 -5.97 -14.69
C GLY A 201 9.11 -4.43 -14.75
N GLY A 202 8.36 -3.79 -13.85
CA GLY A 202 8.32 -2.34 -13.68
C GLY A 202 9.45 -1.80 -12.80
N ARG A 203 9.43 -0.49 -12.57
CA ARG A 203 10.34 0.22 -11.64
C ARG A 203 9.54 1.17 -10.77
N MET A 204 9.98 1.33 -9.53
CA MET A 204 9.43 2.32 -8.60
C MET A 204 10.57 3.23 -8.12
N ASN A 205 10.41 4.52 -8.35
CA ASN A 205 11.31 5.56 -7.89
C ASN A 205 10.61 6.42 -6.83
N LEU A 206 11.36 6.84 -5.83
CA LEU A 206 10.87 7.69 -4.75
C LEU A 206 11.66 8.99 -4.74
N TYR A 207 10.95 10.12 -4.62
CA TYR A 207 11.55 11.44 -4.56
C TYR A 207 11.00 12.19 -3.35
N ILE A 208 11.88 12.87 -2.64
CA ILE A 208 11.56 13.71 -1.49
C ILE A 208 12.22 15.07 -1.72
N ASP A 209 11.41 16.13 -1.61
CA ASP A 209 11.89 17.50 -1.63
C ASP A 209 11.19 18.30 -0.52
N GLY A 210 11.87 18.44 0.61
CA GLY A 210 11.29 19.00 1.83
C GLY A 210 10.15 18.15 2.38
N ASP A 211 8.92 18.62 2.24
CA ASP A 211 7.68 17.93 2.60
C ASP A 211 6.93 17.34 1.39
N LEU A 212 7.42 17.61 0.17
CA LEU A 212 6.90 16.97 -1.03
C LEU A 212 7.37 15.51 -1.09
N PHE A 213 6.40 14.61 -1.16
CA PHE A 213 6.61 13.18 -1.37
C PHE A 213 6.09 12.79 -2.74
N LYS A 214 6.93 12.18 -3.57
CA LYS A 214 6.57 11.70 -4.90
C LYS A 214 6.98 10.25 -5.08
N VAL A 215 6.07 9.42 -5.55
CA VAL A 215 6.33 8.07 -6.06
C VAL A 215 6.08 8.06 -7.56
N GLU A 216 7.02 7.50 -8.29
CA GLU A 216 6.95 7.28 -9.73
C GLU A 216 6.98 5.77 -10.00
N LEU A 217 5.93 5.26 -10.63
CA LEU A 217 5.87 3.89 -11.12
C LEU A 217 6.09 3.90 -12.63
N VAL A 218 6.93 2.99 -13.11
CA VAL A 218 7.22 2.85 -14.54
C VAL A 218 6.90 1.43 -14.96
N PHE A 219 5.99 1.26 -15.90
CA PHE A 219 5.63 -0.03 -16.48
C PHE A 219 5.81 -0.01 -17.99
N LYS A 220 5.95 -1.17 -18.61
CA LYS A 220 5.92 -1.29 -20.05
C LYS A 220 4.50 -1.04 -20.55
N LYS A 221 4.40 -0.23 -21.61
CA LYS A 221 3.14 -0.08 -22.32
C LYS A 221 2.76 -1.43 -22.93
N TYR A 222 1.50 -1.80 -22.79
CA TYR A 222 0.95 -2.91 -23.54
C TYR A 222 0.49 -2.36 -24.88
N ASP A 223 1.19 -2.76 -25.94
CA ASP A 223 0.74 -2.52 -27.33
C ASP A 223 0.11 -3.83 -27.81
N ASP A 224 -1.16 -3.81 -28.21
CA ASP A 224 -1.75 -4.94 -28.92
C ASP A 224 -0.86 -5.23 -30.13
N MET A 225 -0.15 -6.34 -30.08
CA MET A 225 0.52 -6.80 -31.30
C MET A 225 -0.59 -7.28 -32.24
N GLU A 226 -0.79 -6.50 -33.34
CA GLU A 226 -1.58 -6.92 -34.49
C GLU A 226 -1.14 -8.31 -35.03
#